data_a56a17eebc3cf3a5e98ed04200f1fe56
#
_entry.id   a56a17eebc3cf3a5e98ed04200f1fe56
#
_cell.length_a   1.000
_cell.length_b   1.000
_cell.length_c   1.000
_cell.angle_alpha   90.00
_cell.angle_beta   90.00
_cell.angle_gamma   90.00
#
_symmetry.space_group_name_H-M   'P 1'
#
loop_
_entity.id
_entity.type
_entity.pdbx_description
1 polymer ?
#
loop_
_entity_poly.entity_id
_entity_poly.type
_entity_poly.pdbx_seq_one_letter_code
_entity_poly.pdbx_strand_id
1 'polypeptide(L)'
;MNEIYRILDASFNRAREAIRVAEDCGRFALNDPAITALAKNLRSDLAQCLQALPVDQMLTSRDTPGDIGTELTSPTEQVRRNLSDVAAAACKRLTESLRTLEEYSKVVLPAQTLSLIHI
;
A
#
# COMPACT_ATOMS: atom_id res chain seq x y z
N MET A 1 -7.06 -20.00 0.93
CA MET A 1 -5.83 -19.13 0.85
C MET A 1 -5.84 -18.16 -0.32
N ASN A 2 -6.55 -18.47 -1.38
CA ASN A 2 -6.58 -17.57 -2.55
C ASN A 2 -7.12 -16.18 -2.21
N GLU A 3 -8.17 -16.10 -1.39
CA GLU A 3 -8.73 -14.82 -0.93
C GLU A 3 -7.74 -14.02 -0.11
N ILE A 4 -6.91 -14.67 0.72
CA ILE A 4 -5.87 -13.99 1.51
C ILE A 4 -4.79 -13.43 0.58
N TYR A 5 -4.36 -14.20 -0.41
CA TYR A 5 -3.36 -13.75 -1.37
C TYR A 5 -3.85 -12.56 -2.19
N ARG A 6 -5.12 -12.56 -2.58
CA ARG A 6 -5.73 -11.42 -3.30
C ARG A 6 -5.74 -10.16 -2.45
N ILE A 7 -6.09 -10.29 -1.16
CA ILE A 7 -6.10 -9.15 -0.24
C ILE A 7 -4.68 -8.62 -0.03
N LEU A 8 -3.70 -9.50 0.19
CA LEU A 8 -2.30 -9.09 0.36
C LEU A 8 -1.77 -8.38 -0.87
N ASP A 9 -2.03 -8.90 -2.06
CA ASP A 9 -1.60 -8.30 -3.32
C ASP A 9 -2.21 -6.91 -3.49
N ALA A 10 -3.50 -6.76 -3.29
CA ALA A 10 -4.19 -5.48 -3.42
C ALA A 10 -3.67 -4.46 -2.40
N SER A 11 -3.51 -4.87 -1.15
CA SER A 11 -3.05 -3.99 -0.07
C SER A 11 -1.62 -3.53 -0.30
N PHE A 12 -0.75 -4.43 -0.79
CA PHE A 12 0.63 -4.10 -1.11
C PHE A 12 0.71 -3.05 -2.23
N ASN A 13 -0.07 -3.25 -3.28
CA ASN A 13 -0.09 -2.32 -4.41
C ASN A 13 -0.65 -0.95 -4.02
N ARG A 14 -1.67 -0.92 -3.16
CA ARG A 14 -2.21 0.35 -2.62
C ARG A 14 -1.17 1.09 -1.78
N ALA A 15 -0.46 0.38 -0.91
CA ALA A 15 0.58 0.98 -0.07
C ALA A 15 1.69 1.57 -0.92
N ARG A 16 2.18 0.82 -1.90
CA ARG A 16 3.26 1.25 -2.79
C ARG A 16 2.87 2.49 -3.59
N GLU A 17 1.66 2.49 -4.15
CA GLU A 17 1.15 3.63 -4.91
C GLU A 17 0.98 4.86 -4.02
N ALA A 18 0.43 4.69 -2.82
CA ALA A 18 0.22 5.80 -1.89
C ALA A 18 1.54 6.44 -1.46
N ILE A 19 2.58 5.65 -1.21
CA ILE A 19 3.93 6.18 -0.90
C ILE A 19 4.44 7.01 -2.08
N ARG A 20 4.24 6.55 -3.30
CA ARG A 20 4.68 7.27 -4.49
C ARG A 20 3.98 8.62 -4.63
N VAL A 21 2.68 8.68 -4.40
CA VAL A 21 1.93 9.94 -4.42
C VAL A 21 2.47 10.92 -3.36
N ALA A 22 2.71 10.43 -2.14
CA ALA A 22 3.26 11.27 -1.07
C ALA A 22 4.68 11.73 -1.40
N GLU A 23 5.52 10.85 -1.96
CA GLU A 23 6.87 11.20 -2.38
C GLU A 23 6.87 12.32 -3.43
N ASP A 24 6.01 12.21 -4.42
CA ASP A 24 5.93 13.21 -5.49
C ASP A 24 5.52 14.57 -4.94
N CYS A 25 4.62 14.62 -3.98
CA CYS A 25 4.27 15.87 -3.29
C CYS A 25 5.50 16.47 -2.59
N GLY A 26 6.22 15.67 -1.81
CA GLY A 26 7.41 16.14 -1.09
C GLY A 26 8.54 16.56 -2.03
N ARG A 27 8.72 15.80 -3.12
CA ARG A 27 9.82 16.01 -4.07
C ARG A 27 9.58 17.19 -5.01
N PHE A 28 8.40 17.26 -5.63
CA PHE A 28 8.14 18.22 -6.71
C PHE A 28 7.37 19.45 -6.27
N ALA A 29 6.55 19.35 -5.25
CA ALA A 29 5.76 20.49 -4.77
C ALA A 29 6.43 21.21 -3.61
N LEU A 30 6.93 20.47 -2.62
CA LEU A 30 7.53 21.03 -1.43
C LEU A 30 9.05 21.21 -1.54
N ASN A 31 9.69 20.53 -2.48
CA ASN A 31 11.14 20.49 -2.62
C ASN A 31 11.82 20.16 -1.29
N ASP A 32 11.26 19.21 -0.55
CA ASP A 32 11.71 18.86 0.79
C ASP A 32 12.56 17.59 0.75
N PRO A 33 13.91 17.72 0.97
CA PRO A 33 14.80 16.55 0.92
C PRO A 33 14.49 15.52 2.02
N ALA A 34 14.07 15.98 3.20
CA ALA A 34 13.80 15.08 4.33
C ALA A 34 12.57 14.21 4.07
N ILE A 35 11.48 14.81 3.58
CA ILE A 35 10.26 14.07 3.24
C ILE A 35 10.53 13.12 2.07
N THR A 36 11.25 13.57 1.06
CA THR A 36 11.60 12.75 -0.09
C THR A 36 12.43 11.53 0.33
N ALA A 37 13.43 11.72 1.18
CA ALA A 37 14.27 10.63 1.70
C ALA A 37 13.44 9.65 2.53
N LEU A 38 12.55 10.16 3.38
CA LEU A 38 11.67 9.32 4.19
C LEU A 38 10.77 8.44 3.32
N ALA A 39 10.17 9.00 2.29
CA ALA A 39 9.31 8.26 1.38
C ALA A 39 10.08 7.18 0.62
N LYS A 40 11.30 7.48 0.16
CA LYS A 40 12.17 6.49 -0.49
C LYS A 40 12.54 5.35 0.45
N ASN A 41 12.85 5.66 1.70
CA ASN A 41 13.16 4.65 2.71
C ASN A 41 11.93 3.76 2.98
N LEU A 42 10.74 4.34 3.08
CA LEU A 42 9.51 3.58 3.24
C LEU A 42 9.27 2.63 2.07
N ARG A 43 9.50 3.09 0.83
CA ARG A 43 9.38 2.21 -0.33
C ARG A 43 10.34 1.03 -0.29
N SER A 44 11.58 1.30 0.15
CA SER A 44 12.59 0.26 0.29
C SER A 44 12.20 -0.74 1.37
N ASP A 45 11.73 -0.27 2.52
CA ASP A 45 11.28 -1.13 3.61
C ASP A 45 10.09 -1.98 3.18
N LEU A 46 9.14 -1.40 2.46
CA LEU A 46 7.99 -2.13 1.94
C LEU A 46 8.41 -3.22 0.96
N ALA A 47 9.38 -2.95 0.09
CA ALA A 47 9.92 -3.93 -0.84
C ALA A 47 10.59 -5.10 -0.11
N GLN A 48 11.29 -4.83 0.99
CA GLN A 48 11.86 -5.88 1.83
C GLN A 48 10.78 -6.75 2.48
N CYS A 49 9.72 -6.13 2.96
CA CYS A 49 8.58 -6.86 3.52
C CYS A 49 7.95 -7.80 2.48
N LEU A 50 7.88 -7.36 1.23
CA LEU A 50 7.32 -8.18 0.14
C LEU A 50 8.10 -9.49 -0.03
N GLN A 51 9.41 -9.47 0.17
CA GLN A 51 10.25 -10.67 0.04
C GLN A 51 9.86 -11.77 1.03
N ALA A 52 9.25 -11.42 2.16
CA ALA A 52 8.79 -12.38 3.15
C ALA A 52 7.40 -12.97 2.81
N LEU A 53 6.71 -12.42 1.81
CA LEU A 53 5.36 -12.83 1.42
C LEU A 53 5.40 -13.78 0.22
N PRO A 54 4.35 -14.61 0.02
CA PRO A 54 4.28 -15.54 -1.10
C PRO A 54 3.90 -14.81 -2.40
N VAL A 55 4.86 -14.12 -3.01
CA VAL A 55 4.65 -13.24 -4.16
C VAL A 55 4.04 -13.97 -5.35
N ASP A 56 4.51 -15.17 -5.66
CA ASP A 56 4.01 -15.91 -6.82
C ASP A 56 2.54 -16.26 -6.66
N GLN A 57 2.14 -16.70 -5.47
CA GLN A 57 0.74 -16.99 -5.16
C GLN A 57 -0.11 -15.71 -5.18
N MET A 58 0.43 -14.60 -4.70
CA MET A 58 -0.26 -13.32 -4.76
C MET A 58 -0.53 -12.90 -6.21
N LEU A 59 0.47 -13.02 -7.09
CA LEU A 59 0.33 -12.66 -8.50
C LEU A 59 -0.66 -13.56 -9.23
N THR A 60 -0.59 -14.86 -9.00
CA THR A 60 -1.51 -15.81 -9.66
C THR A 60 -2.94 -15.70 -9.15
N SER A 61 -3.15 -15.11 -7.97
CA SER A 61 -4.49 -14.91 -7.41
C SER A 61 -5.24 -13.71 -7.98
N ARG A 62 -4.58 -12.86 -8.75
CA ARG A 62 -5.19 -11.65 -9.33
C ARG A 62 -6.34 -12.00 -10.25
N ASP A 63 -7.46 -11.32 -10.06
CA ASP A 63 -8.66 -11.48 -10.88
C ASP A 63 -9.38 -10.13 -10.96
N THR A 64 -8.83 -9.21 -11.74
CA THR A 64 -9.43 -7.88 -11.91
C THR A 64 -10.84 -7.95 -12.49
N PRO A 65 -11.14 -8.79 -13.50
CA PRO A 65 -12.51 -8.91 -13.99
C PRO A 65 -13.50 -9.42 -12.94
N GLY A 66 -13.04 -10.26 -11.99
CA GLY A 66 -13.88 -10.77 -10.90
C GLY A 66 -13.92 -9.91 -9.66
N ASP A 67 -13.20 -8.77 -9.65
CA ASP A 67 -13.15 -7.85 -8.52
C ASP A 67 -14.40 -6.96 -8.54
N ILE A 68 -15.30 -7.20 -7.58
CA ILE A 68 -16.54 -6.44 -7.49
C ILE A 68 -16.34 -4.97 -7.09
N GLY A 69 -15.17 -4.63 -6.57
CA GLY A 69 -14.85 -3.26 -6.14
C GLY A 69 -14.37 -2.34 -7.24
N THR A 70 -13.97 -2.87 -8.42
CA THR A 70 -13.40 -2.05 -9.49
C THR A 70 -14.39 -1.04 -10.07
N GLU A 71 -15.69 -1.35 -10.03
CA GLU A 71 -16.74 -0.48 -10.55
C GLU A 71 -17.54 0.23 -9.44
N LEU A 72 -17.19 -0.05 -8.18
CA LEU A 72 -17.88 0.53 -7.02
C LEU A 72 -17.03 1.66 -6.45
N THR A 73 -17.49 2.90 -6.61
CA THR A 73 -16.81 4.08 -6.07
C THR A 73 -17.81 4.92 -5.28
N SER A 74 -17.31 5.61 -4.25
CA SER A 74 -18.07 6.65 -3.56
C SER A 74 -17.70 8.02 -4.10
N PRO A 75 -18.57 9.05 -3.94
CA PRO A 75 -18.22 10.40 -4.40
C PRO A 75 -16.92 10.92 -3.78
N THR A 76 -16.63 10.59 -2.53
CA THR A 76 -15.43 11.03 -1.83
C THR A 76 -14.15 10.41 -2.40
N GLU A 77 -14.24 9.22 -3.02
CA GLU A 77 -13.08 8.59 -3.66
C GLU A 77 -12.63 9.31 -4.91
N GLN A 78 -13.53 10.07 -5.55
CA GLN A 78 -13.26 10.72 -6.84
C GLN A 78 -12.90 12.17 -6.73
N VAL A 79 -13.09 12.79 -5.56
CA VAL A 79 -12.93 14.25 -5.42
C VAL A 79 -11.62 14.59 -4.71
N ARG A 80 -10.81 15.39 -5.38
CA ARG A 80 -9.61 16.03 -4.81
C ARG A 80 -9.61 17.49 -5.28
N ARG A 81 -9.62 18.43 -4.34
CA ARG A 81 -9.75 19.85 -4.64
C ARG A 81 -8.40 20.54 -4.85
N ASN A 82 -7.37 20.07 -4.22
CA ASN A 82 -6.05 20.68 -4.24
C ASN A 82 -4.97 19.65 -3.87
N LEU A 83 -3.71 20.09 -3.91
CA LEU A 83 -2.55 19.26 -3.59
C LEU A 83 -2.61 18.68 -2.17
N SER A 84 -3.07 19.50 -1.21
CA SER A 84 -3.21 19.05 0.18
C SER A 84 -4.18 17.88 0.30
N ASP A 85 -5.30 17.93 -0.43
CA ASP A 85 -6.27 16.82 -0.45
C ASP A 85 -5.65 15.55 -1.03
N VAL A 86 -4.86 15.67 -2.10
CA VAL A 86 -4.17 14.53 -2.71
C VAL A 86 -3.20 13.89 -1.72
N ALA A 87 -2.38 14.70 -1.07
CA ALA A 87 -1.40 14.22 -0.10
C ALA A 87 -2.08 13.58 1.11
N ALA A 88 -3.12 14.20 1.65
CA ALA A 88 -3.86 13.67 2.80
C ALA A 88 -4.53 12.33 2.48
N ALA A 89 -5.14 12.22 1.30
CA ALA A 89 -5.77 10.97 0.86
C ALA A 89 -4.73 9.86 0.68
N ALA A 90 -3.55 10.19 0.12
CA ALA A 90 -2.47 9.22 -0.04
C ALA A 90 -1.96 8.73 1.32
N CYS A 91 -1.73 9.62 2.27
CA CYS A 91 -1.28 9.24 3.61
C CYS A 91 -2.31 8.35 4.32
N LYS A 92 -3.58 8.65 4.16
CA LYS A 92 -4.66 7.83 4.73
C LYS A 92 -4.68 6.43 4.11
N ARG A 93 -4.61 6.34 2.78
CA ARG A 93 -4.55 5.05 2.08
C ARG A 93 -3.33 4.25 2.49
N LEU A 94 -2.19 4.90 2.66
CA LEU A 94 -0.97 4.25 3.10
C LEU A 94 -1.15 3.61 4.47
N THR A 95 -1.63 4.37 5.44
CA THR A 95 -1.85 3.89 6.80
C THR A 95 -2.82 2.71 6.82
N GLU A 96 -3.93 2.82 6.11
CA GLU A 96 -4.95 1.77 6.04
C GLU A 96 -4.40 0.51 5.35
N SER A 97 -3.65 0.67 4.26
CA SER A 97 -3.08 -0.45 3.51
C SER A 97 -2.03 -1.21 4.33
N LEU A 98 -1.19 -0.49 5.06
CA LEU A 98 -0.19 -1.10 5.93
C LEU A 98 -0.85 -1.90 7.06
N ARG A 99 -1.92 -1.37 7.62
CA ARG A 99 -2.69 -2.07 8.66
C ARG A 99 -3.32 -3.35 8.10
N THR A 100 -3.88 -3.28 6.91
CA THR A 100 -4.46 -4.44 6.24
C THR A 100 -3.40 -5.51 5.96
N LEU A 101 -2.24 -5.10 5.45
CA LEU A 101 -1.11 -6.01 5.25
C LEU A 101 -0.70 -6.71 6.54
N GLU A 102 -0.58 -5.95 7.63
CA GLU A 102 -0.22 -6.50 8.93
C GLU A 102 -1.23 -7.56 9.38
N GLU A 103 -2.52 -7.25 9.30
CA GLU A 103 -3.57 -8.17 9.76
C GLU A 103 -3.62 -9.47 8.96
N TYR A 104 -3.64 -9.38 7.63
CA TYR A 104 -3.78 -10.57 6.80
C TYR A 104 -2.47 -11.38 6.68
N SER A 105 -1.31 -10.74 6.85
CA SER A 105 -0.03 -11.46 6.88
C SER A 105 0.06 -12.44 8.04
N LYS A 106 -0.67 -12.22 9.12
CA LYS A 106 -0.72 -13.13 10.27
C LYS A 106 -1.20 -14.52 9.88
N VAL A 107 -1.95 -14.65 8.81
CA VAL A 107 -2.46 -15.94 8.33
C VAL A 107 -1.38 -16.76 7.63
N VAL A 108 -0.44 -16.10 6.95
CA VAL A 108 0.54 -16.77 6.08
C VAL A 108 1.98 -16.75 6.61
N LEU A 109 2.28 -15.91 7.61
CA LEU A 109 3.64 -15.76 8.13
C LEU A 109 3.76 -16.24 9.58
N PRO A 110 4.92 -16.85 9.95
CA PRO A 110 5.21 -17.12 11.34
C PRO A 110 5.31 -15.83 12.16
N ALA A 111 5.05 -15.93 13.47
CA ALA A 111 5.06 -14.78 14.36
C ALA A 111 6.38 -14.01 14.35
N GLN A 112 7.53 -14.71 14.26
CA GLN A 112 8.84 -14.07 14.22
C GLN A 112 9.04 -13.24 12.93
N THR A 113 8.41 -13.62 11.84
CA THR A 113 8.50 -12.89 10.57
C THR A 113 7.63 -11.64 10.60
N LEU A 114 6.50 -11.70 11.32
CA LEU A 114 5.60 -10.55 11.43
C LEU A 114 6.27 -9.32 12.04
N SER A 115 7.28 -9.51 12.89
CA SER A 115 8.01 -8.38 13.47
C SER A 115 8.72 -7.53 12.43
N LEU A 116 8.99 -8.08 11.23
CA LEU A 116 9.65 -7.35 10.14
C LEU A 116 8.70 -6.42 9.39
N ILE A 117 7.40 -6.66 9.48
CA ILE A 117 6.39 -5.87 8.76
C ILE A 117 5.47 -5.08 9.70
N HIS A 118 5.74 -5.14 10.97
CA HIS A 118 5.03 -4.33 11.97
C HIS A 118 5.55 -2.89 11.89
N ILE A 119 4.68 -1.98 11.50
CA ILE A 119 5.04 -0.60 11.22
C ILE A 119 4.31 0.34 12.19
#